data_4efeb1f7625a594d4683acea91663318
#
_entry.id   4efeb1f7625a594d4683acea91663318
#
_cell.length_a   1.000
_cell.length_b   1.000
_cell.length_c   1.000
_cell.angle_alpha   90.00
_cell.angle_beta   90.00
_cell.angle_gamma   90.00
#
_symmetry.space_group_name_H-M   'P 1'
#
loop_
_entity.id
_entity.type
_entity.pdbx_description
1 polymer ?
#
loop_
_entity_poly.entity_id
_entity_poly.type
_entity_poly.pdbx_seq_one_letter_code
_entity_poly.pdbx_strand_id
1 'polypeptide(L)'
;MEVFVKDMELGRFLRKFPEWERVTGGMRARLPDGYEHYLVDFIVMDCEPGQGTCRDTRWHVDGDPKKDNKYALWVSGPNRTEFLAEPLELPDLPDGREEQNRVLEELLRGRVPLRIPDSEEMLYDSRTPHRGVVCDEAGRRTFLRLMATNYIKPKNIVKRGKDVPFRPAV
;
A
#
# COMPACT_ATOMS: atom_id res chain seq x y z
N MET A 1 -13.70 12.79 7.19
CA MET A 1 -12.83 12.50 8.37
C MET A 1 -11.71 11.58 7.91
N GLU A 2 -10.48 11.98 8.12
CA GLU A 2 -9.29 11.19 7.80
C GLU A 2 -9.07 10.09 8.82
N VAL A 3 -8.61 8.94 8.34
CA VAL A 3 -8.30 7.76 9.16
C VAL A 3 -6.98 7.17 8.69
N PHE A 4 -6.15 6.79 9.64
CA PHE A 4 -4.92 6.05 9.39
C PHE A 4 -4.83 4.86 10.34
N VAL A 5 -4.79 3.68 9.78
CA VAL A 5 -4.57 2.41 10.49
C VAL A 5 -3.31 1.78 9.92
N LYS A 6 -2.44 1.27 10.78
CA LYS A 6 -1.20 0.62 10.36
C LYS A 6 -0.93 -0.65 11.14
N ASP A 7 -0.49 -1.67 10.42
CA ASP A 7 -0.09 -2.98 10.96
C ASP A 7 -1.12 -3.54 11.97
N MET A 8 -2.42 -3.39 11.68
CA MET A 8 -3.48 -3.87 12.55
C MET A 8 -3.83 -5.32 12.21
N GLU A 9 -3.92 -6.16 13.22
CA GLU A 9 -4.38 -7.54 13.05
C GLU A 9 -5.82 -7.53 12.49
N LEU A 10 -6.08 -8.41 11.47
CA LEU A 10 -7.33 -8.40 10.70
C LEU A 10 -8.58 -8.52 11.57
N GLY A 11 -8.62 -9.45 12.52
CA GLY A 11 -9.79 -9.59 13.40
C GLY A 11 -10.01 -8.38 14.30
N ARG A 12 -8.94 -7.69 14.72
CA ARG A 12 -9.05 -6.42 15.43
C ARG A 12 -9.56 -5.29 14.53
N PHE A 13 -9.11 -5.26 13.29
CA PHE A 13 -9.59 -4.30 12.29
C PHE A 13 -11.10 -4.44 12.09
N LEU A 14 -11.60 -5.67 11.87
CA LEU A 14 -13.01 -5.93 11.63
C LEU A 14 -13.90 -5.61 12.84
N ARG A 15 -13.40 -5.77 14.06
CA ARG A 15 -14.16 -5.30 15.24
C ARG A 15 -14.31 -3.78 15.31
N LYS A 16 -13.40 -3.01 14.68
CA LYS A 16 -13.44 -1.53 14.68
C LYS A 16 -14.13 -0.95 13.43
N PHE A 17 -14.09 -1.68 12.33
CA PHE A 17 -14.55 -1.28 11.01
C PHE A 17 -15.31 -2.45 10.35
N PRO A 18 -16.44 -2.90 10.93
CA PRO A 18 -17.17 -4.08 10.48
C PRO A 18 -17.72 -3.92 9.04
N GLU A 19 -17.95 -2.70 8.59
CA GLU A 19 -18.39 -2.38 7.23
C GLU A 19 -17.41 -2.84 6.13
N TRP A 20 -16.15 -3.12 6.49
CA TRP A 20 -15.11 -3.59 5.57
C TRP A 20 -14.97 -5.10 5.49
N GLU A 21 -15.83 -5.87 6.18
CA GLU A 21 -15.75 -7.33 6.23
C GLU A 21 -15.82 -7.97 4.84
N ARG A 22 -16.72 -7.48 3.97
CA ARG A 22 -16.87 -8.02 2.61
C ARG A 22 -15.61 -7.83 1.76
N VAL A 23 -15.03 -6.64 1.77
CA VAL A 23 -13.82 -6.32 0.98
C VAL A 23 -12.62 -7.09 1.51
N THR A 24 -12.38 -7.02 2.82
CA THR A 24 -11.25 -7.74 3.44
C THR A 24 -11.39 -9.25 3.37
N GLY A 25 -12.61 -9.77 3.40
CA GLY A 25 -12.90 -11.20 3.20
C GLY A 25 -12.52 -11.67 1.79
N GLY A 26 -12.86 -10.89 0.76
CA GLY A 26 -12.43 -11.13 -0.62
C GLY A 26 -10.90 -11.12 -0.76
N MET A 27 -10.25 -10.08 -0.22
CA MET A 27 -8.79 -9.96 -0.22
C MET A 27 -8.13 -11.13 0.52
N ARG A 28 -8.66 -11.52 1.69
CA ARG A 28 -8.13 -12.64 2.47
C ARG A 28 -8.23 -13.98 1.73
N ALA A 29 -9.34 -14.22 1.03
CA ALA A 29 -9.54 -15.45 0.27
C ALA A 29 -8.56 -15.62 -0.91
N ARG A 30 -7.99 -14.51 -1.39
CA ARG A 30 -7.00 -14.50 -2.48
C ARG A 30 -5.55 -14.55 -2.00
N LEU A 31 -5.30 -14.29 -0.73
CA LEU A 31 -3.97 -14.45 -0.13
C LEU A 31 -3.76 -15.91 0.30
N PRO A 32 -2.53 -16.43 0.18
CA PRO A 32 -2.25 -17.79 0.60
C PRO A 32 -2.41 -17.98 2.11
N ASP A 33 -2.73 -19.21 2.51
CA ASP A 33 -2.74 -19.64 3.90
C ASP A 33 -1.32 -19.92 4.43
N GLY A 34 -1.20 -20.11 5.74
CA GLY A 34 0.06 -20.53 6.37
C GLY A 34 0.95 -19.40 6.89
N TYR A 35 0.50 -18.15 6.79
CA TYR A 35 1.19 -17.01 7.41
C TYR A 35 0.75 -16.83 8.87
N GLU A 36 1.68 -16.40 9.73
CA GLU A 36 1.41 -16.14 11.15
C GLU A 36 0.48 -14.94 11.35
N HIS A 37 0.59 -13.94 10.46
CA HIS A 37 -0.12 -12.67 10.61
C HIS A 37 -0.79 -12.24 9.32
N TYR A 38 -2.01 -11.72 9.47
CA TYR A 38 -2.73 -10.98 8.42
C TYR A 38 -2.98 -9.57 8.94
N LEU A 39 -2.22 -8.61 8.43
CA LEU A 39 -2.19 -7.24 8.93
C LEU A 39 -2.83 -6.28 7.94
N VAL A 40 -3.59 -5.33 8.46
CA VAL A 40 -4.31 -4.31 7.70
C VAL A 40 -3.62 -2.96 7.84
N ASP A 41 -3.35 -2.33 6.69
CA ASP A 41 -3.16 -0.90 6.59
C ASP A 41 -4.40 -0.29 5.92
N PHE A 42 -5.01 0.70 6.58
CA PHE A 42 -6.21 1.35 6.08
C PHE A 42 -6.09 2.86 6.22
N ILE A 43 -6.26 3.56 5.11
CA ILE A 43 -6.08 5.00 5.03
C ILE A 43 -7.28 5.60 4.31
N VAL A 44 -7.93 6.55 4.96
CA VAL A 44 -8.92 7.43 4.33
C VAL A 44 -8.37 8.84 4.40
N MET A 45 -8.24 9.48 3.26
CA MET A 45 -7.70 10.84 3.15
C MET A 45 -8.47 11.65 2.13
N ASP A 46 -8.53 12.94 2.36
CA ASP A 46 -8.98 13.91 1.37
C ASP A 46 -7.73 14.38 0.61
N CYS A 47 -7.69 14.14 -0.71
CA CYS A 47 -6.59 14.51 -1.59
C CYS A 47 -6.78 15.94 -2.10
N GLU A 48 -5.68 16.70 -2.11
CA GLU A 48 -5.61 18.02 -2.76
C GLU A 48 -4.50 17.98 -3.81
N PRO A 49 -4.65 18.67 -4.96
CA PRO A 49 -3.61 18.74 -5.98
C PRO A 49 -2.25 19.15 -5.40
N GLY A 50 -1.20 18.45 -5.79
CA GLY A 50 0.16 18.66 -5.27
C GLY A 50 0.48 17.91 -3.97
N GLN A 51 -0.49 17.30 -3.32
CA GLN A 51 -0.27 16.48 -2.13
C GLN A 51 0.15 15.05 -2.51
N GLY A 52 1.10 14.45 -1.80
CA GLY A 52 1.42 13.03 -1.98
C GLY A 52 0.38 12.10 -1.35
N THR A 53 0.02 11.03 -2.03
CA THR A 53 -0.88 9.98 -1.49
C THR A 53 -0.20 9.12 -0.42
N CYS A 54 1.11 9.22 -0.29
CA CYS A 54 1.91 8.61 0.76
C CYS A 54 3.16 9.47 1.01
N ARG A 55 3.96 9.08 2.01
CA ARG A 55 5.17 9.84 2.39
C ARG A 55 6.22 9.90 1.29
N ASP A 56 6.31 8.85 0.46
CA ASP A 56 7.30 8.72 -0.59
C ASP A 56 6.59 8.27 -1.87
N THR A 57 6.56 9.15 -2.87
CA THR A 57 5.91 8.90 -4.17
C THR A 57 6.87 8.31 -5.20
N ARG A 58 8.10 8.01 -4.83
CA ARG A 58 9.06 7.29 -5.67
C ARG A 58 8.68 5.81 -5.80
N TRP A 59 9.22 5.16 -6.83
CA TRP A 59 9.13 3.72 -6.95
C TRP A 59 9.77 3.03 -5.75
N HIS A 60 9.05 2.09 -5.17
CA HIS A 60 9.52 1.32 -4.03
C HIS A 60 8.90 -0.09 -4.01
N VAL A 61 9.45 -0.94 -3.18
CA VAL A 61 8.85 -2.22 -2.77
C VAL A 61 8.45 -2.15 -1.31
N ASP A 62 7.45 -2.94 -0.92
CA ASP A 62 7.00 -2.99 0.46
C ASP A 62 7.84 -3.95 1.30
N GLY A 63 8.17 -3.51 2.50
CA GLY A 63 8.93 -4.31 3.46
C GLY A 63 10.36 -4.59 3.04
N ASP A 64 10.83 -5.78 3.36
CA ASP A 64 12.14 -6.29 2.96
C ASP A 64 11.95 -7.20 1.73
N PRO A 65 12.55 -6.90 0.56
CA PRO A 65 12.41 -7.70 -0.65
C PRO A 65 12.99 -9.13 -0.53
N LYS A 66 13.76 -9.40 0.51
CA LYS A 66 14.27 -10.73 0.85
C LYS A 66 13.28 -11.58 1.66
N LYS A 67 12.14 -11.00 2.05
CA LYS A 67 11.10 -11.65 2.83
C LYS A 67 9.90 -12.01 1.95
N ASP A 68 9.34 -13.18 2.20
CA ASP A 68 8.15 -13.63 1.48
C ASP A 68 6.88 -13.05 2.13
N ASN A 69 6.57 -11.79 1.80
CA ASN A 69 5.29 -11.19 2.16
C ASN A 69 4.39 -11.15 0.93
N LYS A 70 3.10 -11.38 1.13
CA LYS A 70 2.08 -11.26 0.09
C LYS A 70 1.09 -10.17 0.46
N TYR A 71 0.63 -9.47 -0.54
CA TYR A 71 -0.25 -8.32 -0.35
C TYR A 71 -1.46 -8.41 -1.26
N ALA A 72 -2.59 -8.01 -0.73
CA ALA A 72 -3.76 -7.63 -1.51
C ALA A 72 -4.03 -6.14 -1.25
N LEU A 73 -4.17 -5.37 -2.30
CA LEU A 73 -4.42 -3.93 -2.26
C LEU A 73 -5.74 -3.62 -2.94
N TRP A 74 -6.56 -2.82 -2.28
CA TRP A 74 -7.78 -2.21 -2.80
C TRP A 74 -7.71 -0.70 -2.61
N VAL A 75 -8.00 0.05 -3.67
CA VAL A 75 -8.01 1.52 -3.59
C VAL A 75 -9.23 2.07 -4.32
N SER A 76 -9.92 3.01 -3.70
CA SER A 76 -11.03 3.73 -4.30
C SER A 76 -10.81 5.24 -4.27
N GLY A 77 -11.37 5.93 -5.26
CA GLY A 77 -11.26 7.36 -5.43
C GLY A 77 -10.12 7.78 -6.37
N PRO A 78 -9.81 9.09 -6.44
CA PRO A 78 -8.76 9.63 -7.29
C PRO A 78 -7.36 9.23 -6.80
N ASN A 79 -6.37 9.45 -7.64
CA ASN A 79 -4.95 9.34 -7.27
C ASN A 79 -4.56 7.94 -6.74
N ARG A 80 -4.98 6.90 -7.47
CA ARG A 80 -4.74 5.51 -7.10
C ARG A 80 -3.27 5.12 -7.29
N THR A 81 -2.83 4.15 -6.50
CA THR A 81 -1.49 3.56 -6.56
C THR A 81 -1.14 3.08 -7.98
N GLU A 82 0.09 3.30 -8.38
CA GLU A 82 0.63 2.87 -9.66
C GLU A 82 1.57 1.67 -9.48
N PHE A 83 1.44 0.72 -10.39
CA PHE A 83 2.31 -0.43 -10.61
C PHE A 83 2.95 -0.32 -12.00
N LEU A 84 3.81 -1.25 -12.36
CA LEU A 84 4.27 -1.38 -13.74
C LEU A 84 3.19 -2.04 -14.60
N ALA A 85 2.99 -1.53 -15.82
CA ALA A 85 2.10 -2.14 -16.80
C ALA A 85 2.60 -3.53 -17.24
N GLU A 86 3.91 -3.72 -17.23
CA GLU A 86 4.55 -4.98 -17.60
C GLU A 86 5.29 -5.56 -16.39
N PRO A 87 5.14 -6.87 -16.12
CA PRO A 87 5.92 -7.54 -15.09
C PRO A 87 7.43 -7.35 -15.32
N LEU A 88 8.16 -7.15 -14.25
CA LEU A 88 9.61 -7.04 -14.27
C LEU A 88 10.21 -7.90 -13.17
N GLU A 89 11.15 -8.76 -13.54
CA GLU A 89 11.99 -9.46 -12.59
C GLU A 89 13.06 -8.50 -12.04
N LEU A 90 13.01 -8.23 -10.74
CA LEU A 90 13.96 -7.33 -10.10
C LEU A 90 15.29 -8.04 -9.83
N PRO A 91 16.41 -7.36 -10.02
CA PRO A 91 17.70 -7.81 -9.51
C PRO A 91 17.67 -7.84 -7.97
N ASP A 92 18.75 -8.33 -7.36
CA ASP A 92 18.93 -8.20 -5.92
C ASP A 92 19.04 -6.73 -5.55
N LEU A 93 18.14 -6.29 -4.69
CA LEU A 93 18.12 -4.91 -4.23
C LEU A 93 19.09 -4.73 -3.04
N PRO A 94 19.73 -3.58 -2.94
CA PRO A 94 20.63 -3.27 -1.82
C PRO A 94 19.87 -3.22 -0.50
N ASP A 95 20.62 -3.27 0.61
CA ASP A 95 20.06 -3.03 1.93
C ASP A 95 19.78 -1.53 2.12
N GLY A 96 18.66 -1.22 2.75
CA GLY A 96 18.27 0.16 3.04
C GLY A 96 17.30 0.75 2.00
N ARG A 97 16.19 1.29 2.51
CA ARG A 97 15.07 1.79 1.69
C ARG A 97 15.47 2.91 0.71
N GLU A 98 16.30 3.83 1.15
CA GLU A 98 16.70 4.97 0.31
C GLU A 98 17.49 4.51 -0.92
N GLU A 99 18.41 3.59 -0.73
CA GLU A 99 19.20 3.03 -1.81
C GLU A 99 18.37 2.14 -2.74
N GLN A 100 17.46 1.35 -2.18
CA GLN A 100 16.48 0.59 -2.97
C GLN A 100 15.65 1.51 -3.87
N ASN A 101 15.08 2.57 -3.32
CA ASN A 101 14.28 3.52 -4.09
C ASN A 101 15.11 4.18 -5.20
N ARG A 102 16.37 4.55 -4.93
CA ARG A 102 17.27 5.12 -5.94
C ARG A 102 17.50 4.15 -7.10
N VAL A 103 17.80 2.88 -6.79
CA VAL A 103 18.00 1.84 -7.79
C VAL A 103 16.72 1.61 -8.60
N LEU A 104 15.57 1.56 -7.95
CA LEU A 104 14.28 1.39 -8.62
C LEU A 104 13.93 2.57 -9.53
N GLU A 105 14.15 3.81 -9.10
CA GLU A 105 13.93 5.00 -9.93
C GLU A 105 14.79 4.97 -11.21
N GLU A 106 16.04 4.51 -11.10
CA GLU A 106 16.92 4.39 -12.25
C GLU A 106 16.50 3.24 -13.20
N LEU A 107 16.23 2.06 -12.62
CA LEU A 107 15.83 0.87 -13.36
C LEU A 107 14.49 1.04 -14.08
N LEU A 108 13.56 1.77 -13.47
CA LEU A 108 12.19 1.94 -13.95
C LEU A 108 11.98 3.22 -14.76
N ARG A 109 13.06 3.98 -15.01
CA ARG A 109 13.01 5.20 -15.81
C ARG A 109 12.44 4.91 -17.21
N GLY A 110 11.38 5.62 -17.58
CA GLY A 110 10.71 5.46 -18.88
C GLY A 110 9.78 4.24 -18.99
N ARG A 111 9.64 3.43 -17.93
CA ARG A 111 8.62 2.38 -17.91
C ARG A 111 7.22 2.97 -17.74
N VAL A 112 6.25 2.31 -18.35
CA VAL A 112 4.85 2.76 -18.32
C VAL A 112 4.21 2.35 -16.98
N PRO A 113 3.70 3.32 -16.20
CA PRO A 113 2.92 2.99 -15.01
C PRO A 113 1.52 2.55 -15.39
N LEU A 114 0.97 1.63 -14.60
CA LEU A 114 -0.42 1.23 -14.62
C LEU A 114 -1.07 1.66 -13.31
N ARG A 115 -2.00 2.60 -13.39
CA ARG A 115 -2.82 2.97 -12.24
C ARG A 115 -3.88 1.88 -12.02
N ILE A 116 -3.95 1.30 -10.81
CA ILE A 116 -4.95 0.26 -10.54
C ILE A 116 -6.37 0.81 -10.79
N PRO A 117 -7.29 0.00 -11.33
CA PRO A 117 -8.68 0.40 -11.52
C PRO A 117 -9.35 0.77 -10.20
N ASP A 118 -10.38 1.60 -10.26
CA ASP A 118 -11.12 2.02 -9.08
C ASP A 118 -11.86 0.86 -8.45
N SER A 119 -11.69 0.69 -7.13
CA SER A 119 -12.37 -0.35 -6.35
C SER A 119 -12.09 -1.79 -6.79
N GLU A 120 -10.97 -2.01 -7.48
CA GLU A 120 -10.48 -3.35 -7.82
C GLU A 120 -9.32 -3.78 -6.91
N GLU A 121 -9.10 -5.10 -6.85
CA GLU A 121 -8.04 -5.69 -6.05
C GLU A 121 -6.80 -5.98 -6.89
N MET A 122 -5.63 -5.62 -6.38
CA MET A 122 -4.31 -5.96 -6.93
C MET A 122 -3.57 -6.87 -5.96
N LEU A 123 -3.15 -8.05 -6.43
CA LEU A 123 -2.26 -8.96 -5.68
C LEU A 123 -0.81 -8.69 -6.07
N TYR A 124 0.07 -8.64 -5.08
CA TYR A 124 1.49 -8.43 -5.30
C TYR A 124 2.33 -8.97 -4.12
N ASP A 125 3.62 -8.93 -4.24
CA ASP A 125 4.56 -9.38 -3.21
C ASP A 125 5.61 -8.32 -2.86
N SER A 126 6.53 -8.67 -1.94
CA SER A 126 7.60 -7.77 -1.49
C SER A 126 8.65 -7.44 -2.56
N ARG A 127 8.56 -8.02 -3.76
CA ARG A 127 9.43 -7.70 -4.90
C ARG A 127 8.71 -6.95 -6.03
N THR A 128 7.45 -6.61 -5.87
CA THR A 128 6.65 -5.92 -6.88
C THR A 128 6.77 -4.41 -6.71
N PRO A 129 7.42 -3.69 -7.66
CA PRO A 129 7.55 -2.25 -7.60
C PRO A 129 6.20 -1.55 -7.75
N HIS A 130 5.98 -0.57 -6.91
CA HIS A 130 4.80 0.29 -6.97
C HIS A 130 5.11 1.66 -6.37
N ARG A 131 4.20 2.61 -6.55
CA ARG A 131 4.34 3.93 -5.96
C ARG A 131 3.00 4.56 -5.63
N GLY A 132 2.98 5.40 -4.60
CA GLY A 132 1.97 6.41 -4.46
C GLY A 132 2.16 7.49 -5.52
N VAL A 133 1.18 8.35 -5.71
CA VAL A 133 1.23 9.43 -6.69
C VAL A 133 1.14 10.78 -6.00
N VAL A 134 1.62 11.82 -6.68
CA VAL A 134 1.25 13.19 -6.36
C VAL A 134 -0.17 13.38 -6.87
N CYS A 135 -1.05 13.92 -6.03
CA CYS A 135 -2.44 14.14 -6.40
C CYS A 135 -2.56 15.16 -7.53
N ASP A 136 -3.20 14.77 -8.59
CA ASP A 136 -3.56 15.61 -9.73
C ASP A 136 -5.04 16.07 -9.67
N GLU A 137 -5.84 15.38 -8.88
CA GLU A 137 -7.27 15.61 -8.71
C GLU A 137 -7.66 15.66 -7.23
N ALA A 138 -8.49 16.64 -6.86
CA ALA A 138 -9.07 16.70 -5.53
C ALA A 138 -10.14 15.63 -5.35
N GLY A 139 -10.23 15.07 -4.15
CA GLY A 139 -11.25 14.09 -3.81
C GLY A 139 -10.86 13.15 -2.69
N ARG A 140 -11.83 12.36 -2.27
CA ARG A 140 -11.62 11.40 -1.19
C ARG A 140 -11.03 10.11 -1.72
N ARG A 141 -9.90 9.73 -1.14
CA ARG A 141 -9.21 8.46 -1.44
C ARG A 141 -9.30 7.51 -0.25
N THR A 142 -9.63 6.26 -0.55
CA THR A 142 -9.58 5.16 0.42
C THR A 142 -8.56 4.12 -0.06
N PHE A 143 -7.63 3.79 0.82
CA PHE A 143 -6.60 2.77 0.60
C PHE A 143 -6.76 1.68 1.64
N LEU A 144 -6.85 0.44 1.21
CA LEU A 144 -6.93 -0.73 2.06
C LEU A 144 -5.93 -1.77 1.57
N ARG A 145 -4.99 -2.16 2.41
CA ARG A 145 -4.01 -3.20 2.13
C ARG A 145 -4.07 -4.29 3.18
N LEU A 146 -4.18 -5.52 2.73
CA LEU A 146 -4.04 -6.71 3.57
C LEU A 146 -2.70 -7.38 3.26
N MET A 147 -1.88 -7.59 4.29
CA MET A 147 -0.56 -8.22 4.21
C MET A 147 -0.56 -9.56 4.93
N ALA A 148 -0.14 -10.61 4.23
CA ALA A 148 0.18 -11.92 4.81
C ALA A 148 1.69 -11.96 5.08
N THR A 149 2.12 -12.19 6.34
CA THR A 149 3.52 -12.10 6.75
C THR A 149 3.85 -12.99 7.95
N ASN A 150 5.11 -13.48 8.00
CA ASN A 150 5.71 -14.16 9.15
C ASN A 150 6.76 -13.28 9.87
N TYR A 151 6.96 -12.04 9.40
CA TYR A 151 8.12 -11.22 9.78
C TYR A 151 7.75 -9.93 10.53
N ILE A 152 6.52 -9.50 10.42
CA ILE A 152 6.03 -8.26 11.01
C ILE A 152 4.89 -8.59 11.98
N LYS A 153 5.04 -8.18 13.23
CA LYS A 153 4.01 -8.36 14.25
C LYS A 153 2.99 -7.21 14.26
N PRO A 154 1.75 -7.47 14.70
CA PRO A 154 0.74 -6.42 14.83
C PRO A 154 1.21 -5.28 15.73
N LYS A 155 1.05 -4.04 15.26
CA LYS A 155 1.27 -2.81 16.05
C LYS A 155 -0.04 -2.17 16.48
N ASN A 156 -1.11 -2.44 15.76
CA ASN A 156 -2.46 -1.98 16.05
C ASN A 156 -2.60 -0.44 16.15
N ILE A 157 -1.88 0.30 15.34
CA ILE A 157 -1.87 1.75 15.33
C ILE A 157 -3.17 2.26 14.68
N VAL A 158 -3.84 3.20 15.34
CA VAL A 158 -4.99 3.94 14.80
C VAL A 158 -4.80 5.42 15.07
N LYS A 159 -4.91 6.24 14.03
CA LYS A 159 -4.93 7.70 14.13
C LYS A 159 -6.14 8.25 13.38
N ARG A 160 -6.68 9.38 13.82
CA ARG A 160 -7.86 10.02 13.22
C ARG A 160 -7.66 11.53 13.17
N GLY A 161 -8.21 12.16 12.11
CA GLY A 161 -8.17 13.61 11.95
C GLY A 161 -6.74 14.15 11.85
N LYS A 162 -6.44 15.20 12.61
CA LYS A 162 -5.14 15.91 12.56
C LYS A 162 -3.91 15.05 12.94
N ASP A 163 -4.13 13.89 13.52
CA ASP A 163 -3.04 12.95 13.87
C ASP A 163 -2.58 12.10 12.68
N VAL A 164 -3.22 12.22 11.52
CA VAL A 164 -2.86 11.48 10.32
C VAL A 164 -1.57 12.07 9.74
N PRO A 165 -0.49 11.29 9.64
CA PRO A 165 0.83 11.82 9.29
C PRO A 165 1.02 11.95 7.77
N PHE A 166 0.17 12.69 7.08
CA PHE A 166 0.38 13.04 5.68
C PHE A 166 1.29 14.24 5.56
N ARG A 167 2.28 14.14 4.70
CA ARG A 167 3.14 15.24 4.32
C ARG A 167 2.89 15.57 2.85
N PRO A 168 2.85 16.84 2.47
CA PRO A 168 2.86 17.20 1.07
C PRO A 168 4.10 16.59 0.39
N ALA A 169 3.97 16.24 -0.88
CA ALA A 169 5.11 15.93 -1.71
C ALA A 169 6.00 17.19 -1.79
N VAL A 170 7.27 17.05 -1.47
CA VAL A 170 8.26 18.14 -1.58
C VAL A 170 8.93 18.02 -2.94
#